data_49aa42fcddb278c5ae307770a4158653
#
_entry.id   49aa42fcddb278c5ae307770a4158653
#
_cell.length_a   1.000
_cell.length_b   1.000
_cell.length_c   1.000
_cell.angle_alpha   90.00
_cell.angle_beta   90.00
_cell.angle_gamma   90.00
#
_symmetry.space_group_name_H-M   'P 1'
#
loop_
_entity.id
_entity.type
_entity.pdbx_description
1 polymer ?
#
loop_
_entity_poly.entity_id
_entity_poly.type
_entity_poly.pdbx_seq_one_letter_code
_entity_poly.pdbx_strand_id
1 'polypeptide(L)'
;MPDQAPLSWTVLQTLAPTHLALYRSSRFMGDTLSVALHDFVGADRQILQRVYQTLGQLLDVLAAAKDARVGGPTIEESLQQIEWGGAVRSMQQFGKATITDHSSPQLNAVIHDLRGGSFLALSVTLQLLTRGQVQPNQLLQAFFLARDHLKMMRNAVPDLDRPQYERDRAQKAHRVQLLVEKWSQATYQLDSHRAVVVVDAKFDGNVSERCIEFAALDRVLYNLLNNAVRHAADQHVYLTIFQVDEHNVRFVVYNRMTAEQSAVLRERFGDNLGSLFEGGFTTGGTGLGLRICAEFVADAYGVHGLQRCLAEGYIGARNVHDYFVTWFHWPVAAD
;
A
#
# COMPACT_ATOMS: atom_id res chain seq x y z
N MET A 1 8.27 -25.98 -9.70
CA MET A 1 6.82 -25.82 -9.86
C MET A 1 6.46 -24.57 -9.13
N PRO A 2 5.63 -23.64 -9.65
CA PRO A 2 5.19 -22.53 -8.83
C PRO A 2 4.45 -23.10 -7.63
N ASP A 3 4.83 -22.68 -6.42
CA ASP A 3 4.22 -23.14 -5.19
C ASP A 3 2.72 -22.85 -5.26
N GLN A 4 1.93 -23.93 -5.22
CA GLN A 4 0.47 -23.81 -5.14
C GLN A 4 0.12 -23.05 -3.87
N ALA A 5 -0.85 -22.13 -3.97
CA ALA A 5 -1.39 -21.41 -2.82
C ALA A 5 -1.77 -22.42 -1.70
N PRO A 6 -1.22 -22.28 -0.48
CA PRO A 6 -1.36 -23.30 0.56
C PRO A 6 -2.78 -23.40 1.14
N LEU A 7 -3.59 -22.34 0.99
CA LEU A 7 -4.99 -22.37 1.42
C LEU A 7 -5.89 -22.81 0.26
N SER A 8 -6.80 -23.73 0.54
CA SER A 8 -7.75 -24.20 -0.45
C SER A 8 -8.72 -23.11 -0.88
N TRP A 9 -9.18 -23.21 -2.13
CA TRP A 9 -10.17 -22.30 -2.69
C TRP A 9 -11.44 -22.16 -1.83
N THR A 10 -11.94 -23.27 -1.30
CA THR A 10 -13.12 -23.30 -0.44
C THR A 10 -12.91 -22.45 0.82
N VAL A 11 -11.72 -22.54 1.44
CA VAL A 11 -11.38 -21.72 2.61
C VAL A 11 -11.39 -20.24 2.24
N LEU A 12 -10.77 -19.84 1.12
CA LEU A 12 -10.70 -18.46 0.70
C LEU A 12 -12.09 -17.85 0.38
N GLN A 13 -13.00 -18.66 -0.18
CA GLN A 13 -14.37 -18.23 -0.43
C GLN A 13 -15.20 -18.04 0.84
N THR A 14 -14.98 -18.86 1.88
CA THR A 14 -15.76 -18.84 3.12
C THR A 14 -15.20 -17.92 4.21
N LEU A 15 -14.13 -17.16 3.93
CA LEU A 15 -13.53 -16.22 4.89
C LEU A 15 -14.49 -15.12 5.34
N ALA A 16 -15.32 -14.64 4.44
CA ALA A 16 -16.19 -13.48 4.63
C ALA A 16 -17.49 -13.66 3.83
N PRO A 17 -18.51 -12.81 4.06
CA PRO A 17 -19.72 -12.82 3.25
C PRO A 17 -19.41 -12.73 1.75
N THR A 18 -20.16 -13.47 0.95
CA THR A 18 -20.09 -13.44 -0.52
C THR A 18 -21.07 -12.43 -1.12
N HIS A 19 -21.98 -11.90 -0.32
CA HIS A 19 -22.90 -10.86 -0.70
C HIS A 19 -22.83 -9.70 0.29
N LEU A 20 -22.54 -8.51 -0.23
CA LEU A 20 -22.45 -7.28 0.54
C LEU A 20 -23.69 -6.41 0.28
N ALA A 21 -24.14 -5.68 1.31
CA ALA A 21 -25.35 -4.89 1.23
C ALA A 21 -25.20 -3.61 0.39
N LEU A 22 -23.98 -3.10 0.26
CA LEU A 22 -23.68 -1.86 -0.45
C LEU A 22 -22.79 -2.12 -1.66
N TYR A 23 -22.98 -1.28 -2.66
CA TYR A 23 -22.21 -1.28 -3.91
C TYR A 23 -21.22 -0.11 -3.92
N ARG A 24 -20.56 0.10 -5.05
CA ARG A 24 -19.64 1.22 -5.27
C ARG A 24 -20.26 2.56 -4.84
N SER A 25 -19.55 3.30 -4.00
CA SER A 25 -19.95 4.64 -3.63
C SER A 25 -19.69 5.63 -4.77
N SER A 26 -20.72 6.33 -5.22
CA SER A 26 -20.58 7.40 -6.22
C SER A 26 -19.79 8.62 -5.69
N ARG A 27 -19.61 8.71 -4.37
CA ARG A 27 -18.87 9.81 -3.72
C ARG A 27 -17.40 9.48 -3.47
N PHE A 28 -17.02 8.21 -3.55
CA PHE A 28 -15.64 7.82 -3.33
C PHE A 28 -14.74 8.30 -4.47
N MET A 29 -13.75 9.09 -4.14
CA MET A 29 -12.78 9.67 -5.08
C MET A 29 -11.35 9.16 -4.84
N GLY A 30 -11.09 8.48 -3.72
CA GLY A 30 -9.76 8.01 -3.34
C GLY A 30 -8.90 9.04 -2.61
N ASP A 31 -9.46 10.20 -2.23
CA ASP A 31 -8.77 11.31 -1.57
C ASP A 31 -9.23 11.55 -0.11
N THR A 32 -9.83 10.56 0.51
CA THR A 32 -10.46 10.63 1.82
C THR A 32 -9.51 11.07 2.93
N LEU A 33 -8.22 10.74 2.80
CA LEU A 33 -7.18 11.15 3.73
C LEU A 33 -6.32 12.27 3.10
N SER A 34 -6.93 13.37 2.67
CA SER A 34 -6.22 14.53 2.17
C SER A 34 -6.22 15.67 3.19
N VAL A 35 -5.13 16.45 3.20
CA VAL A 35 -4.92 17.64 4.01
C VAL A 35 -4.36 18.76 3.13
N ALA A 36 -4.48 19.99 3.56
CA ALA A 36 -3.93 21.12 2.80
C ALA A 36 -2.43 21.31 3.10
N LEU A 37 -1.67 21.81 2.15
CA LEU A 37 -0.24 22.09 2.33
C LEU A 37 0.01 23.10 3.46
N HIS A 38 -0.92 24.00 3.72
CA HIS A 38 -0.79 24.99 4.80
C HIS A 38 -1.02 24.41 6.21
N ASP A 39 -1.56 23.19 6.33
CA ASP A 39 -1.70 22.49 7.62
C ASP A 39 -0.33 22.07 8.20
N PHE A 40 0.71 22.04 7.35
CA PHE A 40 2.07 21.76 7.79
C PHE A 40 2.81 23.04 8.18
N VAL A 41 3.63 22.98 9.24
CA VAL A 41 4.55 24.08 9.56
C VAL A 41 5.59 24.28 8.47
N GLY A 42 6.20 25.49 8.42
CA GLY A 42 7.07 25.89 7.31
C GLY A 42 8.20 24.91 6.98
N ALA A 43 8.86 24.35 7.99
CA ALA A 43 9.94 23.37 7.80
C ALA A 43 9.43 22.07 7.14
N ASP A 44 8.33 21.52 7.63
CA ASP A 44 7.76 20.29 7.09
C ASP A 44 7.18 20.51 5.67
N ARG A 45 6.63 21.70 5.42
CA ARG A 45 6.18 22.09 4.07
C ARG A 45 7.33 22.10 3.06
N GLN A 46 8.47 22.65 3.43
CA GLN A 46 9.68 22.65 2.60
C GLN A 46 10.20 21.22 2.36
N ILE A 47 10.16 20.36 3.38
CA ILE A 47 10.52 18.94 3.23
C ILE A 47 9.62 18.27 2.20
N LEU A 48 8.28 18.43 2.32
CA LEU A 48 7.34 17.83 1.37
C LEU A 48 7.61 18.25 -0.07
N GLN A 49 7.77 19.55 -0.30
CA GLN A 49 8.04 20.08 -1.65
C GLN A 49 9.35 19.54 -2.22
N ARG A 50 10.44 19.54 -1.43
CA ARG A 50 11.75 19.03 -1.86
C ARG A 50 11.67 17.53 -2.16
N VAL A 51 11.08 16.73 -1.27
CA VAL A 51 10.97 15.27 -1.48
C VAL A 51 10.12 14.97 -2.71
N TYR A 52 9.01 15.67 -2.92
CA TYR A 52 8.18 15.51 -4.11
C TYR A 52 8.97 15.79 -5.41
N GLN A 53 9.74 16.87 -5.46
CA GLN A 53 10.61 17.20 -6.59
C GLN A 53 11.70 16.15 -6.82
N THR A 54 12.38 15.72 -5.76
CA THR A 54 13.43 14.68 -5.84
C THR A 54 12.87 13.35 -6.33
N LEU A 55 11.66 12.97 -5.88
CA LEU A 55 10.98 11.76 -6.38
C LEU A 55 10.60 11.86 -7.86
N GLY A 56 10.22 13.05 -8.34
CA GLY A 56 10.00 13.29 -9.76
C GLY A 56 11.26 13.04 -10.58
N GLN A 57 12.38 13.65 -10.18
CA GLN A 57 13.68 13.43 -10.79
C GLN A 57 14.12 11.96 -10.73
N LEU A 58 13.89 11.29 -9.61
CA LEU A 58 14.17 9.87 -9.47
C LEU A 58 13.35 9.03 -10.47
N LEU A 59 12.09 9.36 -10.66
CA LEU A 59 11.24 8.64 -11.63
C LEU A 59 11.80 8.76 -13.05
N ASP A 60 12.28 9.93 -13.42
CA ASP A 60 12.92 10.18 -14.73
C ASP A 60 14.22 9.37 -14.86
N VAL A 61 15.05 9.33 -13.82
CA VAL A 61 16.27 8.51 -13.76
C VAL A 61 15.96 7.02 -13.94
N LEU A 62 14.98 6.51 -13.21
CA LEU A 62 14.59 5.10 -13.27
C LEU A 62 13.96 4.73 -14.63
N ALA A 63 13.19 5.63 -15.24
CA ALA A 63 12.66 5.47 -16.58
C ALA A 63 13.78 5.40 -17.62
N ALA A 64 14.73 6.34 -17.57
CA ALA A 64 15.89 6.35 -18.47
C ALA A 64 16.76 5.09 -18.29
N ALA A 65 17.00 4.64 -17.07
CA ALA A 65 17.78 3.44 -16.79
C ALA A 65 17.11 2.16 -17.32
N LYS A 66 15.77 2.09 -17.33
CA LYS A 66 15.02 0.98 -17.93
C LYS A 66 15.20 0.90 -19.44
N ASP A 67 15.30 2.05 -20.11
CA ASP A 67 15.42 2.13 -21.57
C ASP A 67 16.86 2.21 -22.05
N ALA A 68 17.86 2.35 -21.15
CA ALA A 68 19.26 2.53 -21.49
C ALA A 68 19.88 1.25 -22.06
N ARG A 69 20.26 1.34 -23.32
CA ARG A 69 21.27 0.48 -23.95
C ARG A 69 22.64 1.06 -23.61
N VAL A 70 23.40 0.37 -22.74
CA VAL A 70 24.85 0.55 -22.45
C VAL A 70 25.41 1.98 -22.68
N GLY A 71 25.79 2.71 -21.61
CA GLY A 71 26.60 3.94 -21.72
C GLY A 71 26.08 5.18 -20.95
N GLY A 72 24.96 5.05 -20.21
CA GLY A 72 24.48 6.13 -19.34
C GLY A 72 25.17 6.16 -17.97
N PRO A 73 24.96 7.22 -17.16
CA PRO A 73 25.45 7.29 -15.79
C PRO A 73 24.90 6.10 -14.97
N THR A 74 25.70 5.63 -14.03
CA THR A 74 25.25 4.58 -13.12
C THR A 74 24.07 5.09 -12.27
N ILE A 75 23.24 4.17 -11.75
CA ILE A 75 22.16 4.55 -10.85
C ILE A 75 22.73 5.29 -9.62
N GLU A 76 23.89 4.89 -9.12
CA GLU A 76 24.55 5.53 -7.99
C GLU A 76 24.91 6.99 -8.28
N GLU A 77 25.55 7.27 -9.42
CA GLU A 77 25.87 8.62 -9.85
C GLU A 77 24.62 9.50 -10.00
N SER A 78 23.57 8.94 -10.61
CA SER A 78 22.30 9.62 -10.75
C SER A 78 21.62 9.93 -9.40
N LEU A 79 21.65 8.98 -8.44
CA LEU A 79 21.13 9.20 -7.09
C LEU A 79 21.92 10.27 -6.31
N GLN A 80 23.23 10.37 -6.55
CA GLN A 80 24.06 11.45 -5.99
C GLN A 80 23.68 12.80 -6.59
N GLN A 81 23.50 12.89 -7.92
CA GLN A 81 23.11 14.13 -8.63
C GLN A 81 21.76 14.70 -8.16
N ILE A 82 20.76 13.85 -7.90
CA ILE A 82 19.45 14.28 -7.39
C ILE A 82 19.41 14.45 -5.86
N GLU A 83 20.54 14.31 -5.17
CA GLU A 83 20.65 14.39 -3.71
C GLU A 83 19.68 13.43 -2.96
N TRP A 84 19.49 12.21 -3.49
CA TRP A 84 18.56 11.24 -2.90
C TRP A 84 18.78 11.00 -1.40
N GLY A 85 20.03 10.89 -0.97
CA GLY A 85 20.37 10.75 0.46
C GLY A 85 19.89 11.93 1.32
N GLY A 86 19.84 13.13 0.75
CA GLY A 86 19.27 14.32 1.40
C GLY A 86 17.75 14.20 1.56
N ALA A 87 17.04 13.73 0.53
CA ALA A 87 15.61 13.50 0.58
C ALA A 87 15.23 12.44 1.64
N VAL A 88 16.02 11.35 1.75
CA VAL A 88 15.81 10.31 2.77
C VAL A 88 15.97 10.88 4.19
N ARG A 89 17.04 11.65 4.46
CA ARG A 89 17.25 12.29 5.78
C ARG A 89 16.13 13.29 6.10
N SER A 90 15.70 14.07 5.11
CA SER A 90 14.59 15.02 5.28
C SER A 90 13.29 14.32 5.63
N MET A 91 12.98 13.21 4.95
CA MET A 91 11.77 12.44 5.23
C MET A 91 11.77 11.81 6.63
N GLN A 92 12.91 11.44 7.17
CA GLN A 92 13.03 10.97 8.56
C GLN A 92 12.69 12.07 9.60
N GLN A 93 12.87 13.35 9.24
CA GLN A 93 12.52 14.50 10.09
C GLN A 93 11.08 15.00 9.85
N PHE A 94 10.50 14.69 8.70
CA PHE A 94 9.17 15.16 8.31
C PHE A 94 8.12 14.87 9.38
N GLY A 95 7.29 15.84 9.67
CA GLY A 95 6.20 15.76 10.65
C GLY A 95 6.64 16.03 12.10
N LYS A 96 7.95 16.07 12.42
CA LYS A 96 8.40 16.33 13.80
C LYS A 96 8.05 17.73 14.28
N ALA A 97 7.99 18.70 13.36
CA ALA A 97 7.64 20.07 13.69
C ALA A 97 6.11 20.29 13.67
N THR A 98 5.38 19.52 12.84
CA THR A 98 3.94 19.67 12.69
C THR A 98 3.13 18.88 13.72
N ILE A 99 3.61 17.69 14.14
CA ILE A 99 2.90 16.86 15.11
C ILE A 99 3.01 17.49 16.50
N THR A 100 1.86 17.83 17.06
CA THR A 100 1.69 18.32 18.44
C THR A 100 0.54 17.57 19.08
N ASP A 101 0.34 17.78 20.39
CA ASP A 101 -0.81 17.19 21.12
C ASP A 101 -2.17 17.64 20.57
N HIS A 102 -2.19 18.71 19.77
CA HIS A 102 -3.40 19.27 19.15
C HIS A 102 -3.54 18.99 17.65
N SER A 103 -2.61 18.22 17.06
CA SER A 103 -2.68 17.86 15.64
C SER A 103 -3.89 16.97 15.34
N SER A 104 -4.57 17.21 14.22
CA SER A 104 -5.70 16.39 13.84
C SER A 104 -5.30 14.93 13.58
N PRO A 105 -6.15 13.95 13.90
CA PRO A 105 -5.88 12.54 13.58
C PRO A 105 -5.62 12.31 12.09
N GLN A 106 -6.30 13.06 11.22
CA GLN A 106 -6.11 12.99 9.77
C GLN A 106 -4.72 13.45 9.35
N LEU A 107 -4.24 14.58 9.89
CA LEU A 107 -2.88 15.09 9.62
C LEU A 107 -1.83 14.10 10.09
N ASN A 108 -2.01 13.50 11.27
CA ASN A 108 -1.11 12.47 11.80
C ASN A 108 -1.10 11.22 10.92
N ALA A 109 -2.25 10.79 10.40
CA ALA A 109 -2.34 9.66 9.48
C ALA A 109 -1.61 9.95 8.16
N VAL A 110 -1.79 11.15 7.59
CA VAL A 110 -1.09 11.57 6.36
C VAL A 110 0.44 11.60 6.58
N ILE A 111 0.91 12.22 7.66
CA ILE A 111 2.35 12.26 7.99
C ILE A 111 2.91 10.85 8.13
N HIS A 112 2.20 9.98 8.84
CA HIS A 112 2.59 8.59 9.01
C HIS A 112 2.75 7.87 7.67
N ASP A 113 1.78 7.99 6.80
CA ASP A 113 1.78 7.32 5.51
C ASP A 113 2.89 7.80 4.58
N LEU A 114 3.10 9.12 4.53
CA LEU A 114 4.14 9.70 3.69
C LEU A 114 5.55 9.33 4.17
N ARG A 115 5.76 9.18 5.49
CA ARG A 115 7.05 8.73 6.06
C ARG A 115 7.27 7.22 5.96
N GLY A 116 6.18 6.48 5.91
CA GLY A 116 6.17 5.04 6.15
C GLY A 116 6.49 4.20 4.93
N GLY A 117 5.97 3.01 5.00
CA GLY A 117 6.08 1.84 4.15
C GLY A 117 6.69 2.04 2.76
N SER A 118 6.00 2.72 1.85
CA SER A 118 6.42 2.83 0.44
C SER A 118 7.72 3.63 0.26
N PHE A 119 7.92 4.70 1.03
CA PHE A 119 9.15 5.48 0.96
C PHE A 119 10.34 4.70 1.52
N LEU A 120 10.14 3.98 2.62
CA LEU A 120 11.17 3.13 3.21
C LEU A 120 11.54 1.98 2.27
N ALA A 121 10.55 1.28 1.71
CA ALA A 121 10.80 0.21 0.76
C ALA A 121 11.52 0.70 -0.50
N LEU A 122 11.15 1.87 -1.03
CA LEU A 122 11.87 2.51 -2.13
C LEU A 122 13.34 2.77 -1.76
N SER A 123 13.58 3.32 -0.57
CA SER A 123 14.94 3.63 -0.10
C SER A 123 15.79 2.37 0.00
N VAL A 124 15.25 1.28 0.55
CA VAL A 124 15.94 -0.02 0.63
C VAL A 124 16.19 -0.60 -0.76
N THR A 125 15.19 -0.58 -1.65
CA THR A 125 15.33 -1.08 -3.02
C THR A 125 16.44 -0.32 -3.77
N LEU A 126 16.49 1.01 -3.65
CA LEU A 126 17.55 1.81 -4.26
C LEU A 126 18.93 1.50 -3.68
N GLN A 127 19.06 1.27 -2.38
CA GLN A 127 20.32 0.83 -1.77
C GLN A 127 20.79 -0.53 -2.29
N LEU A 128 19.86 -1.46 -2.54
CA LEU A 128 20.20 -2.76 -3.14
C LEU A 128 20.66 -2.59 -4.59
N LEU A 129 20.02 -1.71 -5.36
CA LEU A 129 20.41 -1.42 -6.75
C LEU A 129 21.82 -0.80 -6.86
N THR A 130 22.27 -0.04 -5.84
CA THR A 130 23.62 0.56 -5.85
C THR A 130 24.71 -0.39 -5.38
N ARG A 131 24.37 -1.47 -4.66
CA ARG A 131 25.36 -2.38 -4.05
C ARG A 131 25.59 -3.67 -4.85
N GLY A 132 24.80 -3.96 -5.86
CA GLY A 132 24.81 -5.22 -6.58
C GLY A 132 24.70 -5.07 -8.10
N GLN A 133 24.65 -6.21 -8.80
CA GLN A 133 24.24 -6.21 -10.20
C GLN A 133 22.75 -5.87 -10.28
N VAL A 134 22.43 -4.82 -11.02
CA VAL A 134 21.06 -4.36 -11.24
C VAL A 134 20.24 -5.46 -11.91
N GLN A 135 19.26 -5.99 -11.20
CA GLN A 135 18.30 -6.92 -11.77
C GLN A 135 17.13 -6.14 -12.40
N PRO A 136 16.67 -6.48 -13.61
CA PRO A 136 15.57 -5.75 -14.27
C PRO A 136 14.29 -5.65 -13.44
N ASN A 137 13.95 -6.68 -12.67
CA ASN A 137 12.80 -6.70 -11.79
C ASN A 137 12.94 -5.72 -10.62
N GLN A 138 14.13 -5.53 -10.07
CA GLN A 138 14.39 -4.57 -8.99
C GLN A 138 14.28 -3.12 -9.50
N LEU A 139 14.75 -2.85 -10.71
CA LEU A 139 14.61 -1.55 -11.34
C LEU A 139 13.15 -1.21 -11.60
N LEU A 140 12.37 -2.17 -12.11
CA LEU A 140 10.94 -2.02 -12.32
C LEU A 140 10.20 -1.81 -11.00
N GLN A 141 10.58 -2.53 -9.94
CA GLN A 141 10.03 -2.37 -8.60
C GLN A 141 10.32 -0.96 -8.05
N ALA A 142 11.57 -0.48 -8.16
CA ALA A 142 11.92 0.88 -7.74
C ALA A 142 11.09 1.94 -8.50
N PHE A 143 10.91 1.75 -9.81
CA PHE A 143 10.08 2.63 -10.63
C PHE A 143 8.63 2.68 -10.14
N PHE A 144 8.01 1.52 -9.88
CA PHE A 144 6.64 1.48 -9.36
C PHE A 144 6.54 2.13 -7.98
N LEU A 145 7.47 1.82 -7.07
CA LEU A 145 7.48 2.41 -5.73
C LEU A 145 7.62 3.95 -5.77
N ALA A 146 8.51 4.48 -6.61
CA ALA A 146 8.68 5.93 -6.78
C ALA A 146 7.43 6.60 -7.35
N ARG A 147 6.87 6.02 -8.43
CA ARG A 147 5.64 6.51 -9.07
C ARG A 147 4.46 6.53 -8.10
N ASP A 148 4.28 5.44 -7.36
CA ASP A 148 3.13 5.29 -6.49
C ASP A 148 3.26 6.15 -5.24
N HIS A 149 4.50 6.38 -4.76
CA HIS A 149 4.72 7.32 -3.66
C HIS A 149 4.46 8.78 -4.08
N LEU A 150 4.85 9.18 -5.29
CA LEU A 150 4.47 10.48 -5.87
C LEU A 150 2.95 10.68 -5.94
N LYS A 151 2.21 9.64 -6.39
CA LYS A 151 0.75 9.67 -6.40
C LYS A 151 0.18 9.81 -4.99
N MET A 152 0.71 9.05 -4.06
CA MET A 152 0.28 9.10 -2.66
C MET A 152 0.52 10.50 -2.06
N MET A 153 1.68 11.12 -2.30
CA MET A 153 1.98 12.47 -1.81
C MET A 153 0.99 13.51 -2.32
N ARG A 154 0.72 13.56 -3.64
CA ARG A 154 -0.20 14.56 -4.19
C ARG A 154 -1.67 14.25 -3.92
N ASN A 155 -2.04 12.99 -3.68
CA ASN A 155 -3.40 12.64 -3.25
C ASN A 155 -3.62 13.02 -1.79
N ALA A 156 -2.61 12.82 -0.94
CA ALA A 156 -2.66 13.22 0.47
C ALA A 156 -2.53 14.74 0.65
N VAL A 157 -1.80 15.42 -0.24
CA VAL A 157 -1.59 16.88 -0.21
C VAL A 157 -1.77 17.45 -1.63
N PRO A 158 -3.03 17.68 -2.05
CA PRO A 158 -3.35 18.10 -3.44
C PRO A 158 -2.61 19.35 -3.92
N ASP A 159 -2.29 20.26 -2.99
CA ASP A 159 -1.60 21.51 -3.31
C ASP A 159 -0.11 21.35 -3.67
N LEU A 160 0.45 20.15 -3.53
CA LEU A 160 1.83 19.86 -3.96
C LEU A 160 1.95 19.92 -5.49
N ASP A 161 0.96 19.39 -6.21
CA ASP A 161 0.90 19.38 -7.67
C ASP A 161 -0.56 19.36 -8.13
N ARG A 162 -1.23 20.49 -8.01
CA ARG A 162 -2.64 20.63 -8.32
C ARG A 162 -3.00 20.19 -9.75
N PRO A 163 -2.23 20.56 -10.80
CA PRO A 163 -2.53 20.11 -12.14
C PRO A 163 -2.48 18.60 -12.33
N GLN A 164 -1.51 17.91 -11.70
CA GLN A 164 -1.42 16.45 -11.78
C GLN A 164 -2.50 15.78 -10.94
N TYR A 165 -2.83 16.32 -9.76
CA TYR A 165 -3.94 15.85 -8.95
C TYR A 165 -5.28 15.88 -9.72
N GLU A 166 -5.58 16.96 -10.44
CA GLU A 166 -6.79 17.05 -11.27
C GLU A 166 -6.78 16.02 -12.42
N ARG A 167 -5.61 15.74 -13.01
CA ARG A 167 -5.49 14.64 -14.00
C ARG A 167 -5.73 13.27 -13.37
N ASP A 168 -5.27 13.06 -12.14
CA ASP A 168 -5.49 11.79 -11.39
C ASP A 168 -6.96 11.58 -11.03
N ARG A 169 -7.74 12.65 -10.88
CA ARG A 169 -9.19 12.62 -10.67
C ARG A 169 -10.00 12.40 -11.96
N ALA A 170 -9.41 12.63 -13.12
CA ALA A 170 -10.10 12.42 -14.37
C ALA A 170 -10.52 10.94 -14.54
N GLN A 171 -11.66 10.74 -15.18
CA GLN A 171 -12.19 9.39 -15.43
C GLN A 171 -11.21 8.58 -16.29
N LYS A 172 -10.77 7.46 -15.76
CA LYS A 172 -9.85 6.53 -16.41
C LYS A 172 -9.92 5.18 -15.73
N ALA A 173 -10.52 4.20 -16.39
CA ALA A 173 -10.63 2.84 -15.87
C ALA A 173 -9.24 2.19 -15.73
N HIS A 174 -9.08 1.40 -14.67
CA HIS A 174 -7.86 0.63 -14.41
C HIS A 174 -8.23 -0.84 -14.14
N ARG A 175 -7.58 -1.72 -14.89
CA ARG A 175 -7.74 -3.17 -14.72
C ARG A 175 -6.92 -3.66 -13.53
N VAL A 176 -7.42 -4.73 -12.91
CA VAL A 176 -6.71 -5.44 -11.84
C VAL A 176 -5.35 -5.97 -12.29
N GLN A 177 -5.21 -6.23 -13.58
CA GLN A 177 -3.95 -6.72 -14.18
C GLN A 177 -2.74 -5.83 -13.84
N LEU A 178 -2.93 -4.51 -13.70
CA LEU A 178 -1.87 -3.59 -13.28
C LEU A 178 -1.33 -3.89 -11.87
N LEU A 179 -2.20 -4.37 -10.97
CA LEU A 179 -1.80 -4.83 -9.63
C LEU A 179 -1.11 -6.19 -9.71
N VAL A 180 -1.64 -7.11 -10.53
CA VAL A 180 -1.03 -8.42 -10.74
C VAL A 180 0.40 -8.28 -11.25
N GLU A 181 0.62 -7.47 -12.28
CA GLU A 181 1.95 -7.21 -12.85
C GLU A 181 2.91 -6.57 -11.84
N LYS A 182 2.40 -5.65 -11.03
CA LYS A 182 3.19 -4.98 -9.98
C LYS A 182 3.64 -5.95 -8.90
N TRP A 183 2.76 -6.83 -8.46
CA TRP A 183 2.97 -7.64 -7.26
C TRP A 183 3.47 -9.05 -7.54
N SER A 184 3.28 -9.60 -8.76
CA SER A 184 3.73 -10.93 -9.13
C SER A 184 5.25 -11.05 -9.04
N GLN A 185 5.73 -12.01 -8.24
CA GLN A 185 7.14 -12.26 -8.00
C GLN A 185 7.92 -11.07 -7.43
N ALA A 186 7.20 -10.05 -6.93
CA ALA A 186 7.83 -8.94 -6.23
C ALA A 186 8.57 -9.46 -4.99
N THR A 187 9.85 -9.18 -4.91
CA THR A 187 10.65 -9.50 -3.72
C THR A 187 10.66 -8.29 -2.80
N TYR A 188 10.18 -8.49 -1.61
CA TYR A 188 10.20 -7.47 -0.56
C TYR A 188 11.28 -7.77 0.46
N GLN A 189 12.02 -6.74 0.80
CA GLN A 189 12.89 -6.74 1.97
C GLN A 189 12.45 -5.60 2.87
N LEU A 190 12.02 -5.94 4.08
CA LEU A 190 11.63 -4.99 5.10
C LEU A 190 12.39 -5.34 6.39
N ASP A 191 13.27 -4.46 6.84
CA ASP A 191 14.19 -4.73 7.95
C ASP A 191 15.04 -5.99 7.68
N SER A 192 14.96 -7.02 8.53
CA SER A 192 15.61 -8.32 8.35
C SER A 192 14.78 -9.36 7.58
N HIS A 193 13.52 -9.03 7.23
CA HIS A 193 12.60 -9.96 6.58
C HIS A 193 12.65 -9.79 5.07
N ARG A 194 12.73 -10.91 4.38
CA ARG A 194 12.64 -10.99 2.92
C ARG A 194 11.53 -11.97 2.56
N ALA A 195 10.62 -11.54 1.69
CA ALA A 195 9.57 -12.41 1.18
C ALA A 195 9.30 -12.15 -0.30
N VAL A 196 8.84 -13.17 -0.99
CA VAL A 196 8.35 -13.12 -2.37
C VAL A 196 6.83 -13.12 -2.34
N VAL A 197 6.20 -12.24 -3.11
CA VAL A 197 4.74 -12.20 -3.25
C VAL A 197 4.32 -13.17 -4.35
N VAL A 198 3.51 -14.15 -3.96
CA VAL A 198 2.89 -15.11 -4.89
C VAL A 198 1.47 -14.65 -5.17
N VAL A 199 1.16 -14.32 -6.43
CA VAL A 199 -0.15 -13.80 -6.84
C VAL A 199 -0.94 -14.87 -7.58
N ASP A 200 -2.18 -15.14 -7.13
CA ASP A 200 -3.19 -15.96 -7.83
C ASP A 200 -4.42 -15.08 -8.11
N ALA A 201 -4.58 -14.63 -9.35
CA ALA A 201 -5.68 -13.76 -9.76
C ALA A 201 -6.65 -14.52 -10.69
N LYS A 202 -7.92 -14.57 -10.29
CA LYS A 202 -9.03 -15.18 -11.03
C LYS A 202 -10.08 -14.16 -11.44
N PHE A 203 -9.70 -12.91 -11.51
CA PHE A 203 -10.49 -11.77 -11.97
C PHE A 203 -9.58 -10.91 -12.84
N ASP A 204 -10.12 -10.37 -13.94
CA ASP A 204 -9.37 -9.56 -14.91
C ASP A 204 -10.08 -8.24 -15.29
N GLY A 205 -11.19 -7.90 -14.60
CA GLY A 205 -11.97 -6.69 -14.83
C GLY A 205 -11.37 -5.41 -14.27
N ASN A 206 -12.14 -4.33 -14.39
CA ASN A 206 -11.77 -3.01 -13.88
C ASN A 206 -12.04 -2.90 -12.38
N VAL A 207 -11.12 -2.27 -11.65
CA VAL A 207 -11.18 -2.06 -10.19
C VAL A 207 -11.21 -0.59 -9.80
N SER A 208 -11.13 0.32 -10.75
CA SER A 208 -11.30 1.75 -10.49
C SER A 208 -11.71 2.51 -11.74
N GLU A 209 -12.36 3.66 -11.54
CA GLU A 209 -12.78 4.60 -12.57
C GLU A 209 -11.86 5.81 -12.69
N ARG A 210 -10.89 5.97 -11.78
CA ARG A 210 -9.95 7.10 -11.69
C ARG A 210 -8.59 6.66 -11.17
N CYS A 211 -7.55 7.37 -11.56
CA CYS A 211 -6.20 7.09 -11.09
C CYS A 211 -6.06 7.27 -9.56
N ILE A 212 -6.73 8.27 -8.99
CA ILE A 212 -6.74 8.52 -7.54
C ILE A 212 -7.41 7.38 -6.76
N GLU A 213 -8.49 6.82 -7.26
CA GLU A 213 -9.18 5.67 -6.70
C GLU A 213 -8.31 4.40 -6.79
N PHE A 214 -7.66 4.18 -7.95
CA PHE A 214 -6.69 3.10 -8.11
C PHE A 214 -5.52 3.22 -7.14
N ALA A 215 -5.04 4.44 -6.89
CA ALA A 215 -3.98 4.70 -5.93
C ALA A 215 -4.42 4.39 -4.48
N ALA A 216 -5.69 4.62 -4.13
CA ALA A 216 -6.24 4.23 -2.83
C ALA A 216 -6.29 2.71 -2.66
N LEU A 217 -6.78 1.98 -3.67
CA LEU A 217 -6.75 0.51 -3.68
C LEU A 217 -5.33 -0.05 -3.56
N ASP A 218 -4.40 0.49 -4.35
CA ASP A 218 -3.00 0.09 -4.31
C ASP A 218 -2.37 0.34 -2.93
N ARG A 219 -2.75 1.42 -2.26
CA ARG A 219 -2.33 1.74 -0.89
C ARG A 219 -2.86 0.75 0.15
N VAL A 220 -4.11 0.29 0.00
CA VAL A 220 -4.67 -0.78 0.84
C VAL A 220 -3.82 -2.05 0.69
N LEU A 221 -3.60 -2.49 -0.55
CA LEU A 221 -2.78 -3.66 -0.83
C LEU A 221 -1.36 -3.52 -0.29
N TYR A 222 -0.74 -2.36 -0.51
CA TYR A 222 0.61 -2.09 -0.03
C TYR A 222 0.71 -2.23 1.50
N ASN A 223 -0.22 -1.65 2.25
CA ASN A 223 -0.24 -1.74 3.72
C ASN A 223 -0.44 -3.19 4.20
N LEU A 224 -1.34 -3.95 3.57
CA LEU A 224 -1.59 -5.35 3.93
C LEU A 224 -0.39 -6.23 3.58
N LEU A 225 0.21 -6.07 2.40
CA LEU A 225 1.39 -6.83 1.97
C LEU A 225 2.61 -6.52 2.83
N ASN A 226 2.86 -5.25 3.18
CA ASN A 226 3.95 -4.88 4.09
C ASN A 226 3.77 -5.51 5.47
N ASN A 227 2.54 -5.50 5.97
CA ASN A 227 2.23 -6.15 7.23
C ASN A 227 2.50 -7.67 7.14
N ALA A 228 2.05 -8.31 6.07
CA ALA A 228 2.29 -9.73 5.84
C ALA A 228 3.79 -10.07 5.71
N VAL A 229 4.57 -9.28 4.97
CA VAL A 229 6.04 -9.46 4.83
C VAL A 229 6.74 -9.34 6.17
N ARG A 230 6.37 -8.34 6.98
CA ARG A 230 6.99 -8.11 8.30
C ARG A 230 6.77 -9.27 9.26
N HIS A 231 5.65 -9.96 9.13
CA HIS A 231 5.22 -11.03 10.05
C HIS A 231 5.27 -12.42 9.45
N ALA A 232 5.75 -12.59 8.22
CA ALA A 232 5.90 -13.90 7.59
C ALA A 232 6.94 -14.75 8.32
N ALA A 233 6.54 -15.95 8.73
CA ALA A 233 7.45 -16.94 9.32
C ALA A 233 8.33 -17.65 8.28
N ASP A 234 7.94 -17.57 7.01
CA ASP A 234 8.68 -18.06 5.86
C ASP A 234 8.90 -16.93 4.84
N GLN A 235 9.47 -17.28 3.68
CA GLN A 235 9.82 -16.28 2.65
C GLN A 235 8.69 -16.02 1.64
N HIS A 236 7.43 -16.34 2.00
CA HIS A 236 6.30 -16.23 1.09
C HIS A 236 5.16 -15.41 1.70
N VAL A 237 4.62 -14.52 0.87
CA VAL A 237 3.34 -13.84 1.12
C VAL A 237 2.45 -14.13 -0.08
N TYR A 238 1.21 -14.45 0.18
CA TYR A 238 0.26 -14.83 -0.85
C TYR A 238 -0.78 -13.73 -1.04
N LEU A 239 -1.08 -13.41 -2.30
CA LEU A 239 -2.17 -12.52 -2.70
C LEU A 239 -3.10 -13.27 -3.64
N THR A 240 -4.32 -13.53 -3.21
CA THR A 240 -5.36 -14.11 -4.06
C THR A 240 -6.43 -13.07 -4.37
N ILE A 241 -6.81 -12.95 -5.65
CA ILE A 241 -7.78 -11.96 -6.14
C ILE A 241 -8.87 -12.70 -6.91
N PHE A 242 -10.12 -12.52 -6.52
CA PHE A 242 -11.25 -13.17 -7.19
C PHE A 242 -12.55 -12.40 -7.03
N GLN A 243 -13.40 -12.54 -8.02
CA GLN A 243 -14.76 -12.00 -7.99
C GLN A 243 -15.65 -12.84 -7.08
N VAL A 244 -16.41 -12.20 -6.18
CA VAL A 244 -17.35 -12.87 -5.29
C VAL A 244 -18.79 -12.80 -5.81
N ASP A 245 -19.13 -11.69 -6.47
CA ASP A 245 -20.39 -11.47 -7.19
C ASP A 245 -20.17 -10.47 -8.35
N GLU A 246 -21.21 -10.07 -9.05
CA GLU A 246 -21.13 -9.15 -10.20
C GLU A 246 -20.61 -7.75 -9.86
N HIS A 247 -20.64 -7.36 -8.59
CA HIS A 247 -20.28 -6.02 -8.12
C HIS A 247 -19.00 -5.97 -7.29
N ASN A 248 -18.51 -7.12 -6.81
CA ASN A 248 -17.47 -7.17 -5.80
C ASN A 248 -16.33 -8.12 -6.16
N VAL A 249 -15.11 -7.64 -6.00
CA VAL A 249 -13.89 -8.44 -6.03
C VAL A 249 -13.31 -8.52 -4.62
N ARG A 250 -12.84 -9.71 -4.23
CA ARG A 250 -12.14 -9.94 -2.96
C ARG A 250 -10.66 -10.07 -3.20
N PHE A 251 -9.91 -9.35 -2.38
CA PHE A 251 -8.46 -9.46 -2.25
C PHE A 251 -8.17 -10.15 -0.92
N VAL A 252 -7.36 -11.20 -0.96
CA VAL A 252 -6.95 -11.95 0.24
C VAL A 252 -5.43 -11.95 0.31
N VAL A 253 -4.87 -11.38 1.38
CA VAL A 253 -3.44 -11.38 1.67
C VAL A 253 -3.19 -12.28 2.86
N TYR A 254 -2.26 -13.23 2.74
CA TYR A 254 -1.96 -14.13 3.85
C TYR A 254 -0.50 -14.55 3.88
N ASN A 255 -0.02 -14.81 5.09
CA ASN A 255 1.33 -15.28 5.38
C ASN A 255 1.30 -16.32 6.49
N ARG A 256 2.30 -17.18 6.51
CA ARG A 256 2.51 -18.12 7.61
C ARG A 256 3.00 -17.37 8.84
N MET A 257 2.52 -17.79 10.03
CA MET A 257 2.93 -17.23 11.33
C MET A 257 3.81 -18.21 12.09
N THR A 258 4.63 -17.69 13.00
CA THR A 258 5.25 -18.53 14.04
C THR A 258 4.24 -18.90 15.12
N ALA A 259 4.57 -19.91 15.91
CA ALA A 259 3.73 -20.32 17.04
C ALA A 259 3.59 -19.18 18.07
N GLU A 260 4.67 -18.42 18.31
CA GLU A 260 4.69 -17.28 19.23
C GLU A 260 3.77 -16.16 18.75
N GLN A 261 3.81 -15.80 17.46
CA GLN A 261 2.92 -14.79 16.86
C GLN A 261 1.46 -15.21 17.00
N SER A 262 1.14 -16.47 16.70
CA SER A 262 -0.21 -17.02 16.85
C SER A 262 -0.67 -16.97 18.30
N ALA A 263 0.19 -17.29 19.27
CA ALA A 263 -0.13 -17.23 20.70
C ALA A 263 -0.44 -15.80 21.16
N VAL A 264 0.40 -14.83 20.78
CA VAL A 264 0.19 -13.38 21.09
C VAL A 264 -1.13 -12.86 20.53
N LEU A 265 -1.46 -13.18 19.28
CA LEU A 265 -2.73 -12.76 18.69
C LEU A 265 -3.93 -13.39 19.40
N ARG A 266 -3.86 -14.67 19.75
CA ARG A 266 -4.93 -15.37 20.46
C ARG A 266 -5.12 -14.82 21.88
N GLU A 267 -4.04 -14.60 22.62
CA GLU A 267 -4.10 -14.05 23.97
C GLU A 267 -4.72 -12.65 23.99
N ARG A 268 -4.36 -11.80 23.01
CA ARG A 268 -4.74 -10.40 23.02
C ARG A 268 -6.10 -10.14 22.39
N PHE A 269 -6.47 -10.87 21.35
CA PHE A 269 -7.65 -10.59 20.52
C PHE A 269 -8.66 -11.76 20.52
N GLY A 270 -8.27 -12.96 20.99
CA GLY A 270 -9.12 -14.15 20.89
C GLY A 270 -9.51 -14.40 19.43
N ASP A 271 -10.81 -14.52 19.21
CA ASP A 271 -11.38 -14.71 17.86
C ASP A 271 -11.70 -13.38 17.14
N ASN A 272 -11.59 -12.23 17.84
CA ASN A 272 -11.92 -10.92 17.29
C ASN A 272 -10.70 -10.22 16.68
N LEU A 273 -10.12 -10.78 15.63
CA LEU A 273 -9.02 -10.14 14.90
C LEU A 273 -9.44 -8.89 14.10
N GLY A 274 -10.75 -8.64 13.96
CA GLY A 274 -11.28 -7.41 13.37
C GLY A 274 -10.83 -6.15 14.12
N SER A 275 -10.64 -6.24 15.44
CA SER A 275 -10.16 -5.11 16.26
C SER A 275 -8.74 -4.63 15.92
N LEU A 276 -7.94 -5.40 15.18
CA LEU A 276 -6.66 -4.96 14.63
C LEU A 276 -6.82 -3.73 13.70
N PHE A 277 -7.96 -3.62 13.04
CA PHE A 277 -8.28 -2.51 12.13
C PHE A 277 -8.76 -1.24 12.88
N GLU A 278 -9.03 -1.30 14.17
CA GLU A 278 -9.37 -0.12 14.97
C GLU A 278 -8.15 0.76 15.29
N GLY A 279 -6.96 0.20 15.12
CA GLY A 279 -5.68 0.85 15.38
C GLY A 279 -5.18 0.64 16.82
N GLY A 280 -3.97 1.14 17.07
CA GLY A 280 -3.34 1.09 18.42
C GLY A 280 -2.54 -0.16 18.74
N PHE A 281 -2.65 -1.25 17.97
CA PHE A 281 -1.78 -2.41 18.10
C PHE A 281 -0.63 -2.35 17.10
N THR A 282 0.58 -2.53 17.60
CA THR A 282 1.78 -2.64 16.76
C THR A 282 2.86 -3.47 17.44
N THR A 283 3.60 -4.21 16.65
CA THR A 283 4.81 -4.96 17.03
C THR A 283 6.08 -4.33 16.44
N GLY A 284 6.02 -3.08 16.01
CA GLY A 284 7.17 -2.39 15.40
C GLY A 284 6.80 -1.27 14.40
N GLY A 285 5.54 -0.82 14.43
CA GLY A 285 5.05 0.29 13.61
C GLY A 285 4.19 1.25 14.43
N THR A 286 3.37 2.08 13.78
CA THR A 286 2.47 3.03 14.46
C THR A 286 1.09 2.47 14.74
N GLY A 287 0.76 1.27 14.23
CA GLY A 287 -0.56 0.66 14.37
C GLY A 287 -1.67 1.32 13.54
N LEU A 288 -1.36 2.25 12.64
CA LEU A 288 -2.34 2.98 11.83
C LEU A 288 -2.62 2.34 10.46
N GLY A 289 -1.71 1.54 9.92
CA GLY A 289 -1.81 1.02 8.55
C GLY A 289 -3.08 0.20 8.28
N LEU A 290 -3.47 -0.69 9.19
CA LEU A 290 -4.69 -1.48 9.04
C LEU A 290 -5.96 -0.62 9.15
N ARG A 291 -5.96 0.36 10.05
CA ARG A 291 -7.07 1.32 10.18
C ARG A 291 -7.28 2.12 8.89
N ILE A 292 -6.21 2.62 8.30
CA ILE A 292 -6.24 3.33 7.01
C ILE A 292 -6.83 2.43 5.91
N CYS A 293 -6.47 1.15 5.88
CA CYS A 293 -7.07 0.19 4.94
C CYS A 293 -8.59 0.12 5.11
N ALA A 294 -9.06 0.00 6.34
CA ALA A 294 -10.47 -0.11 6.63
C ALA A 294 -11.25 1.20 6.33
N GLU A 295 -10.64 2.37 6.53
CA GLU A 295 -11.21 3.66 6.15
C GLU A 295 -11.39 3.76 4.63
N PHE A 296 -10.38 3.41 3.83
CA PHE A 296 -10.51 3.41 2.37
C PHE A 296 -11.55 2.42 1.85
N VAL A 297 -11.61 1.22 2.44
CA VAL A 297 -12.62 0.22 2.06
C VAL A 297 -14.02 0.71 2.43
N ALA A 298 -14.20 1.27 3.63
CA ALA A 298 -15.49 1.83 4.05
C ALA A 298 -15.97 2.93 3.08
N ASP A 299 -15.07 3.82 2.68
CA ASP A 299 -15.40 4.91 1.77
C ASP A 299 -15.68 4.44 0.34
N ALA A 300 -14.98 3.40 -0.13
CA ALA A 300 -15.24 2.80 -1.44
C ALA A 300 -16.68 2.28 -1.59
N TYR A 301 -17.29 1.87 -0.47
CA TYR A 301 -18.68 1.41 -0.41
C TYR A 301 -19.65 2.45 0.17
N GLY A 302 -19.16 3.59 0.66
CA GLY A 302 -20.00 4.57 1.36
C GLY A 302 -20.52 4.05 2.70
N VAL A 303 -19.78 3.15 3.37
CA VAL A 303 -20.12 2.65 4.70
C VAL A 303 -19.78 3.69 5.74
N HIS A 304 -20.78 4.15 6.49
CA HIS A 304 -20.55 5.09 7.59
C HIS A 304 -20.14 4.34 8.85
N GLY A 305 -18.90 4.58 9.26
CA GLY A 305 -18.33 4.06 10.51
C GLY A 305 -17.54 2.75 10.32
N LEU A 306 -16.33 2.77 10.88
CA LEU A 306 -15.38 1.66 10.82
C LEU A 306 -15.95 0.36 11.39
N GLN A 307 -16.65 0.44 12.53
CA GLN A 307 -17.26 -0.72 13.19
C GLN A 307 -18.26 -1.45 12.29
N ARG A 308 -19.06 -0.69 11.54
CA ARG A 308 -19.99 -1.27 10.59
C ARG A 308 -19.27 -1.96 9.43
N CYS A 309 -18.23 -1.33 8.90
CA CYS A 309 -17.40 -1.91 7.83
C CYS A 309 -16.82 -3.27 8.23
N LEU A 310 -16.32 -3.39 9.47
CA LEU A 310 -15.80 -4.63 10.04
C LEU A 310 -16.89 -5.66 10.30
N ALA A 311 -17.99 -5.27 10.95
CA ALA A 311 -19.08 -6.17 11.32
C ALA A 311 -19.78 -6.78 10.10
N GLU A 312 -19.92 -6.03 9.01
CA GLU A 312 -20.51 -6.49 7.76
C GLU A 312 -19.50 -7.22 6.85
N GLY A 313 -18.22 -7.31 7.26
CA GLY A 313 -17.18 -8.12 6.59
C GLY A 313 -16.61 -7.53 5.31
N TYR A 314 -16.70 -6.19 5.10
CA TYR A 314 -16.07 -5.53 3.96
C TYR A 314 -14.55 -5.66 3.99
N ILE A 315 -13.97 -5.66 5.18
CA ILE A 315 -12.57 -5.94 5.47
C ILE A 315 -12.47 -6.73 6.76
N GLY A 316 -11.48 -7.58 6.92
CA GLY A 316 -11.29 -8.33 8.15
C GLY A 316 -10.02 -9.16 8.18
N ALA A 317 -9.83 -9.86 9.30
CA ALA A 317 -8.73 -10.79 9.50
C ALA A 317 -9.20 -12.05 10.24
N ARG A 318 -8.53 -13.16 9.97
CA ARG A 318 -8.76 -14.46 10.64
C ARG A 318 -7.48 -15.28 10.66
N ASN A 319 -7.31 -16.07 11.70
CA ASN A 319 -6.34 -17.14 11.69
C ASN A 319 -6.95 -18.39 11.03
N VAL A 320 -6.23 -18.95 10.05
CA VAL A 320 -6.59 -20.20 9.39
C VAL A 320 -5.40 -21.13 9.49
N HIS A 321 -5.48 -22.13 10.34
CA HIS A 321 -4.36 -22.99 10.70
C HIS A 321 -3.17 -22.16 11.24
N ASP A 322 -2.02 -22.24 10.59
CA ASP A 322 -0.82 -21.46 10.89
C ASP A 322 -0.68 -20.20 10.03
N TYR A 323 -1.74 -19.79 9.30
CA TYR A 323 -1.76 -18.58 8.48
C TYR A 323 -2.55 -17.46 9.14
N PHE A 324 -1.96 -16.25 9.12
CA PHE A 324 -2.70 -15.02 9.32
C PHE A 324 -3.26 -14.57 7.98
N VAL A 325 -4.56 -14.42 7.91
CA VAL A 325 -5.30 -14.11 6.68
C VAL A 325 -6.02 -12.79 6.87
N THR A 326 -5.76 -11.84 6.00
CA THR A 326 -6.53 -10.60 5.87
C THR A 326 -7.26 -10.60 4.54
N TRP A 327 -8.44 -10.05 4.50
CA TRP A 327 -9.19 -9.82 3.27
C TRP A 327 -9.82 -8.45 3.25
N PHE A 328 -10.09 -7.97 2.06
CA PHE A 328 -11.01 -6.88 1.83
C PHE A 328 -11.74 -7.07 0.51
N HIS A 329 -12.92 -6.47 0.44
CA HIS A 329 -13.68 -6.36 -0.78
C HIS A 329 -13.42 -5.00 -1.42
N TRP A 330 -13.50 -4.97 -2.75
CA TRP A 330 -13.41 -3.75 -3.51
C TRP A 330 -14.47 -3.75 -4.61
N PRO A 331 -15.17 -2.63 -4.86
CA PRO A 331 -16.22 -2.60 -5.86
C PRO A 331 -15.63 -2.69 -7.28
N VAL A 332 -16.24 -3.55 -8.11
CA VAL A 332 -15.92 -3.62 -9.54
C VAL A 332 -16.30 -2.31 -10.20
N ALA A 333 -15.43 -1.77 -11.04
CA ALA A 333 -15.72 -0.61 -11.86
C ALA A 333 -16.40 -1.04 -13.18
N ALA A 334 -17.26 -0.20 -13.71
CA ALA A 334 -17.84 -0.43 -15.04
C ALA A 334 -16.77 -0.45 -16.14
N ASP A 335 -17.05 -1.18 -17.21
CA ASP A 335 -16.21 -1.21 -18.42
C ASP A 335 -16.28 0.11 -19.19
#